data_0a4c59dfe03a1f001c1fe9cba1cada88
#
_entry.id   0a4c59dfe03a1f001c1fe9cba1cada88
#
_cell.length_a   1.000
_cell.length_b   1.000
_cell.length_c   1.000
_cell.angle_alpha   90.00
_cell.angle_beta   90.00
_cell.angle_gamma   90.00
#
_symmetry.space_group_name_H-M   'P 1'
#
loop_
_entity.id
_entity.type
_entity.pdbx_description
1 polymer ?
#
loop_
_entity_poly.entity_id
_entity_poly.type
_entity_poly.pdbx_seq_one_letter_code
_entity_poly.pdbx_strand_id
1 'polypeptide(L)'
;TMFIEDIMNKIIPISLERNKDDCKAVLDCKENDFILIKNILNSLNRTHREESNINRLILNIIKEIVRNIVWYGESIYEICKVSDNDIKIVGLIPNNFFDFKLFYIQMPPKNNNKILYPKIISNKLLWTISVPKILEKNYSFKTILLQIDQFDSFMPKAMKNDLYKNNNTSSYDYKKYDEKCFIFVNDLTRDWGWDQRQWTSNSKTTEFYNIYKQIKFRYSISILREHIIFELNNLFFRLGINAKIKLENVITQNEYKEKLENFLKGQITYDEIIKFLY
;
A
#
# COMPACT_ATOMS: atom_id res chain seq x y z
N THR A 1 11.11 -0.25 -6.01
CA THR A 1 10.75 -1.19 -7.09
C THR A 1 9.58 -0.67 -7.89
N MET A 2 9.48 -1.00 -9.17
CA MET A 2 8.38 -0.59 -10.06
C MET A 2 6.99 -0.97 -9.50
N PHE A 3 6.87 -2.13 -8.87
CA PHE A 3 5.62 -2.59 -8.24
C PHE A 3 5.13 -1.61 -7.16
N ILE A 4 6.03 -1.20 -6.27
CA ILE A 4 5.74 -0.23 -5.20
C ILE A 4 5.35 1.13 -5.78
N GLU A 5 6.11 1.60 -6.77
CA GLU A 5 5.81 2.85 -7.46
C GLU A 5 4.44 2.83 -8.14
N ASP A 6 4.07 1.71 -8.77
CA ASP A 6 2.78 1.56 -9.43
C ASP A 6 1.62 1.57 -8.43
N ILE A 7 1.78 0.94 -7.26
CA ILE A 7 0.79 1.05 -6.18
C ILE A 7 0.66 2.51 -5.74
N MET A 8 1.78 3.18 -5.44
CA MET A 8 1.79 4.56 -4.97
C MET A 8 1.15 5.53 -5.97
N ASN A 9 1.41 5.33 -7.26
CA ASN A 9 0.88 6.22 -8.30
C ASN A 9 -0.60 5.99 -8.59
N LYS A 10 -1.12 4.78 -8.35
CA LYS A 10 -2.51 4.42 -8.69
C LYS A 10 -3.46 4.42 -7.49
N ILE A 11 -2.97 4.58 -6.26
CA ILE A 11 -3.83 4.53 -5.06
C ILE A 11 -4.82 5.70 -5.02
N ILE A 12 -4.40 6.87 -5.41
CA ILE A 12 -5.26 8.04 -5.64
C ILE A 12 -5.26 8.30 -7.15
N PRO A 13 -6.34 7.96 -7.86
CA PRO A 13 -6.41 8.18 -9.28
C PRO A 13 -6.41 9.69 -9.57
N ILE A 14 -5.61 10.09 -10.56
CA ILE A 14 -5.61 11.43 -11.12
C ILE A 14 -6.42 11.34 -12.41
N SER A 15 -7.41 12.20 -12.58
CA SER A 15 -8.13 12.28 -13.84
C SER A 15 -7.19 12.78 -14.95
N LEU A 16 -7.08 11.99 -16.00
CA LEU A 16 -6.35 12.39 -17.22
C LEU A 16 -7.22 13.22 -18.15
N GLU A 17 -8.53 13.18 -17.96
CA GLU A 17 -9.50 13.97 -18.74
C GLU A 17 -9.74 15.31 -18.07
N ARG A 18 -9.57 16.40 -18.81
CA ARG A 18 -9.77 17.79 -18.32
C ARG A 18 -11.16 18.06 -17.76
N ASN A 19 -12.14 17.22 -18.09
CA ASN A 19 -13.55 17.38 -17.72
C ASN A 19 -14.03 16.43 -16.63
N LYS A 20 -13.19 15.52 -16.12
CA LYS A 20 -13.53 14.67 -14.98
C LYS A 20 -13.01 15.28 -13.70
N ASP A 21 -13.88 15.33 -12.71
CA ASP A 21 -13.50 15.77 -11.37
C ASP A 21 -12.44 14.83 -10.76
N ASP A 22 -11.40 15.41 -10.19
CA ASP A 22 -10.40 14.67 -9.45
C ASP A 22 -11.02 13.97 -8.23
N CYS A 23 -10.37 12.90 -7.78
CA CYS A 23 -10.75 12.21 -6.55
C CYS A 23 -10.84 13.20 -5.38
N LYS A 24 -11.97 13.22 -4.71
CA LYS A 24 -12.24 14.08 -3.55
C LYS A 24 -12.46 13.23 -2.30
N ALA A 25 -11.84 13.65 -1.18
CA ALA A 25 -12.13 13.10 0.12
C ALA A 25 -13.13 14.01 0.85
N VAL A 26 -14.24 13.43 1.27
CA VAL A 26 -15.30 14.14 2.00
C VAL A 26 -15.33 13.64 3.44
N LEU A 27 -15.29 14.57 4.37
CA LEU A 27 -15.44 14.31 5.79
C LEU A 27 -16.86 14.68 6.22
N ASP A 28 -17.62 13.71 6.67
CA ASP A 28 -18.94 13.86 7.27
C ASP A 28 -18.79 13.80 8.79
N CYS A 29 -19.01 14.92 9.49
CA CYS A 29 -18.87 15.02 10.94
C CYS A 29 -19.69 16.19 11.50
N LYS A 30 -19.89 16.20 12.82
CA LYS A 30 -20.47 17.35 13.52
C LYS A 30 -19.47 18.53 13.55
N GLU A 31 -19.98 19.76 13.48
CA GLU A 31 -19.16 20.97 13.52
C GLU A 31 -18.23 21.02 14.75
N ASN A 32 -18.73 20.61 15.91
CA ASN A 32 -17.96 20.60 17.16
C ASN A 32 -16.76 19.63 17.11
N ASP A 33 -16.84 18.56 16.32
CA ASP A 33 -15.80 17.53 16.22
C ASP A 33 -14.77 17.88 15.13
N PHE A 34 -15.09 18.81 14.23
CA PHE A 34 -14.28 19.13 13.05
C PHE A 34 -12.84 19.54 13.41
N ILE A 35 -12.67 20.42 14.41
CA ILE A 35 -11.36 20.92 14.85
C ILE A 35 -10.55 19.77 15.44
N LEU A 36 -11.16 18.94 16.28
CA LEU A 36 -10.51 17.77 16.88
C LEU A 36 -10.05 16.79 15.80
N ILE A 37 -10.93 16.46 14.85
CA ILE A 37 -10.62 15.56 13.73
C ILE A 37 -9.47 16.12 12.89
N LYS A 38 -9.53 17.42 12.56
CA LYS A 38 -8.45 18.07 11.79
C LYS A 38 -7.11 18.01 12.52
N ASN A 39 -7.09 18.18 13.84
CA ASN A 39 -5.87 18.06 14.64
C ASN A 39 -5.34 16.62 14.65
N ILE A 40 -6.21 15.62 14.80
CA ILE A 40 -5.85 14.20 14.71
C ILE A 40 -5.26 13.88 13.34
N LEU A 41 -5.91 14.31 12.27
CA LEU A 41 -5.44 14.08 10.90
C LEU A 41 -4.12 14.80 10.63
N ASN A 42 -3.94 16.04 11.10
CA ASN A 42 -2.66 16.74 10.98
C ASN A 42 -1.53 16.03 11.75
N SER A 43 -1.82 15.38 12.87
CA SER A 43 -0.82 14.61 13.61
C SER A 43 -0.36 13.35 12.87
N LEU A 44 -1.19 12.79 11.98
CA LEU A 44 -0.84 11.69 11.07
C LEU A 44 0.04 12.15 9.90
N ASN A 45 0.00 13.43 9.55
CA ASN A 45 0.74 13.97 8.41
C ASN A 45 2.21 14.25 8.79
N ARG A 46 3.14 13.42 8.29
CA ARG A 46 4.58 13.55 8.58
C ARG A 46 5.24 14.80 8.02
N THR A 47 4.61 15.50 7.09
CA THR A 47 5.22 16.69 6.48
C THR A 47 5.36 17.86 7.45
N HIS A 48 4.82 17.75 8.67
CA HIS A 48 4.80 18.80 9.72
C HIS A 48 4.25 20.15 9.25
N ARG A 49 3.68 20.22 8.07
CA ARG A 49 2.97 21.39 7.57
C ARG A 49 1.50 21.20 7.84
N GLU A 50 0.91 22.12 8.56
CA GLU A 50 -0.53 22.15 8.73
C GLU A 50 -1.20 22.36 7.37
N GLU A 51 -1.97 21.37 6.95
CA GLU A 51 -2.77 21.47 5.74
C GLU A 51 -4.14 22.04 6.12
N SER A 52 -4.48 23.18 5.52
CA SER A 52 -5.76 23.83 5.77
C SER A 52 -6.92 23.13 5.06
N ASN A 53 -6.65 22.55 3.89
CA ASN A 53 -7.63 21.87 3.06
C ASN A 53 -7.80 20.42 3.52
N ILE A 54 -8.97 20.09 4.10
CA ILE A 54 -9.27 18.77 4.66
C ILE A 54 -9.24 17.67 3.60
N ASN A 55 -9.68 17.94 2.36
CA ASN A 55 -9.61 17.00 1.26
C ASN A 55 -8.16 16.60 0.98
N ARG A 56 -7.27 17.58 0.79
CA ARG A 56 -5.83 17.33 0.55
C ARG A 56 -5.19 16.61 1.73
N LEU A 57 -5.56 17.00 2.95
CA LEU A 57 -5.04 16.36 4.16
C LEU A 57 -5.36 14.86 4.18
N ILE A 58 -6.61 14.49 3.94
CA ILE A 58 -7.04 13.08 3.93
C ILE A 58 -6.33 12.30 2.80
N LEU A 59 -6.26 12.86 1.59
CA LEU A 59 -5.58 12.22 0.47
C LEU A 59 -4.08 12.02 0.75
N ASN A 60 -3.43 12.98 1.40
CA ASN A 60 -2.02 12.86 1.80
C ASN A 60 -1.83 11.78 2.87
N ILE A 61 -2.75 11.67 3.84
CA ILE A 61 -2.71 10.61 4.86
C ILE A 61 -2.88 9.24 4.22
N ILE A 62 -3.80 9.06 3.28
CA ILE A 62 -3.96 7.80 2.55
C ILE A 62 -2.65 7.42 1.84
N LYS A 63 -2.01 8.37 1.14
CA LYS A 63 -0.71 8.15 0.49
C LYS A 63 0.39 7.79 1.50
N GLU A 64 0.40 8.44 2.66
CA GLU A 64 1.38 8.16 3.71
C GLU A 64 1.20 6.77 4.31
N ILE A 65 -0.04 6.36 4.61
CA ILE A 65 -0.37 5.01 5.08
C ILE A 65 0.06 3.97 4.04
N VAL A 66 -0.28 4.18 2.77
CA VAL A 66 0.13 3.29 1.67
C VAL A 66 1.64 3.21 1.58
N ARG A 67 2.35 4.34 1.67
CA ARG A 67 3.81 4.36 1.67
C ARG A 67 4.39 3.45 2.76
N ASN A 68 3.87 3.55 3.98
CA ASN A 68 4.32 2.70 5.07
C ASN A 68 4.01 1.22 4.79
N ILE A 69 2.81 0.91 4.31
CA ILE A 69 2.41 -0.46 3.96
C ILE A 69 3.31 -1.03 2.86
N VAL A 70 3.59 -0.28 1.79
CA VAL A 70 4.41 -0.78 0.68
C VAL A 70 5.90 -0.90 1.02
N TRP A 71 6.40 -0.15 2.01
CA TRP A 71 7.79 -0.24 2.46
C TRP A 71 8.00 -1.29 3.55
N TYR A 72 7.04 -1.45 4.47
CA TYR A 72 7.22 -2.26 5.68
C TYR A 72 6.24 -3.46 5.77
N GLY A 73 5.24 -3.54 4.88
CA GLY A 73 4.16 -4.53 4.94
C GLY A 73 3.01 -4.13 5.84
N GLU A 74 3.20 -3.13 6.68
CA GLU A 74 2.21 -2.62 7.64
C GLU A 74 2.50 -1.16 8.01
N SER A 75 1.48 -0.47 8.52
CA SER A 75 1.62 0.87 9.07
C SER A 75 1.18 0.85 10.53
N ILE A 76 2.04 1.32 11.44
CA ILE A 76 1.84 1.25 12.88
C ILE A 76 1.83 2.66 13.47
N TYR A 77 0.85 2.94 14.30
CA TYR A 77 0.67 4.24 14.96
C TYR A 77 0.40 4.07 16.44
N GLU A 78 0.93 4.98 17.25
CA GLU A 78 0.60 5.12 18.66
C GLU A 78 -0.44 6.24 18.85
N ILE A 79 -1.49 5.95 19.62
CA ILE A 79 -2.52 6.91 20.02
C ILE A 79 -2.08 7.54 21.34
N CYS A 80 -1.66 8.79 21.29
CA CYS A 80 -1.23 9.57 22.44
C CYS A 80 -2.37 10.51 22.89
N LYS A 81 -2.99 10.23 24.05
CA LYS A 81 -3.97 11.12 24.66
C LYS A 81 -3.25 12.04 25.62
N VAL A 82 -3.21 13.35 25.30
CA VAL A 82 -2.65 14.39 26.17
C VAL A 82 -3.74 14.91 27.10
N SER A 83 -4.95 15.07 26.57
CA SER A 83 -6.20 15.37 27.29
C SER A 83 -7.38 14.82 26.49
N ASP A 84 -8.60 14.93 27.02
CA ASP A 84 -9.80 14.45 26.30
C ASP A 84 -10.00 15.14 24.95
N ASN A 85 -9.52 16.38 24.80
CA ASN A 85 -9.61 17.17 23.58
C ASN A 85 -8.28 17.28 22.80
N ASP A 86 -7.19 16.69 23.29
CA ASP A 86 -5.89 16.70 22.62
C ASP A 86 -5.39 15.26 22.42
N ILE A 87 -5.75 14.70 21.28
CA ILE A 87 -5.36 13.37 20.83
C ILE A 87 -4.39 13.55 19.67
N LYS A 88 -3.21 12.94 19.80
CA LYS A 88 -2.19 12.89 18.74
C LYS A 88 -1.93 11.46 18.33
N ILE A 89 -1.70 11.26 17.05
CA ILE A 89 -1.36 9.96 16.50
C ILE A 89 0.05 10.03 15.92
N VAL A 90 0.94 9.19 16.44
CA VAL A 90 2.34 9.20 16.09
C VAL A 90 2.70 7.93 15.32
N GLY A 91 3.23 8.10 14.11
CA GLY A 91 3.69 6.97 13.29
C GLY A 91 4.94 6.32 13.90
N LEU A 92 4.93 4.99 13.98
CA LEU A 92 6.05 4.19 14.45
C LEU A 92 6.76 3.52 13.28
N ILE A 93 8.05 3.21 13.45
CA ILE A 93 8.83 2.49 12.43
C ILE A 93 8.70 0.98 12.69
N PRO A 94 8.07 0.20 11.81
CA PRO A 94 7.80 -1.22 12.04
C PRO A 94 9.06 -2.07 12.28
N ASN A 95 10.19 -1.72 11.65
CA ASN A 95 11.44 -2.48 11.78
C ASN A 95 12.05 -2.48 13.21
N ASN A 96 11.66 -1.50 14.03
CA ASN A 96 12.15 -1.36 15.40
C ASN A 96 11.08 -1.77 16.42
N PHE A 97 10.15 -2.60 16.02
CA PHE A 97 8.95 -2.92 16.78
C PHE A 97 8.83 -4.42 17.03
N PHE A 98 8.69 -4.82 18.29
CA PHE A 98 8.56 -6.22 18.70
C PHE A 98 7.19 -6.44 19.31
N ASP A 99 6.44 -7.40 18.77
CA ASP A 99 5.10 -7.78 19.22
C ASP A 99 5.19 -8.93 20.24
N PHE A 100 4.70 -8.68 21.45
CA PHE A 100 4.58 -9.67 22.53
C PHE A 100 3.12 -10.04 22.82
N LYS A 101 2.19 -9.79 21.88
CA LYS A 101 0.74 -10.04 21.97
C LYS A 101 -0.02 -9.15 22.97
N LEU A 102 0.50 -8.95 24.17
CA LEU A 102 -0.12 -8.11 25.22
C LEU A 102 0.39 -6.68 25.20
N PHE A 103 1.63 -6.48 24.81
CA PHE A 103 2.30 -5.20 24.72
C PHE A 103 3.33 -5.24 23.60
N TYR A 104 3.77 -4.07 23.21
CA TYR A 104 4.79 -3.90 22.18
C TYR A 104 5.99 -3.18 22.77
N ILE A 105 7.17 -3.52 22.27
CA ILE A 105 8.40 -2.83 22.59
C ILE A 105 8.91 -2.13 21.34
N GLN A 106 8.98 -0.80 21.42
CA GLN A 106 9.66 0.00 20.40
C GLN A 106 11.12 0.21 20.81
N MET A 107 12.04 -0.29 20.00
CA MET A 107 13.46 -0.01 20.17
C MET A 107 13.79 1.36 19.60
N PRO A 108 14.57 2.19 20.29
CA PRO A 108 15.01 3.46 19.76
C PRO A 108 15.91 3.26 18.52
N PRO A 109 15.92 4.21 17.58
CA PRO A 109 16.87 4.19 16.47
C PRO A 109 18.29 4.25 17.05
N LYS A 110 19.22 3.54 16.42
CA LYS A 110 20.64 3.59 16.79
C LYS A 110 21.15 5.02 16.55
N ASN A 111 21.27 5.79 17.61
CA ASN A 111 21.84 7.12 17.55
C ASN A 111 23.10 7.14 18.41
N ASN A 112 24.24 7.45 17.80
CA ASN A 112 25.57 7.30 18.43
C ASN A 112 25.81 8.22 19.64
N ASN A 113 24.91 9.20 19.88
CA ASN A 113 25.16 10.24 20.87
C ASN A 113 24.13 10.31 22.01
N LYS A 114 23.10 9.44 22.06
CA LYS A 114 22.11 9.43 23.15
C LYS A 114 21.71 8.00 23.49
N ILE A 115 21.77 7.68 24.78
CA ILE A 115 21.21 6.44 25.32
C ILE A 115 19.69 6.62 25.33
N LEU A 116 19.01 5.99 24.38
CA LEU A 116 17.54 5.97 24.32
C LEU A 116 17.08 4.61 24.86
N TYR A 117 16.07 4.62 25.71
CA TYR A 117 15.52 3.41 26.31
C TYR A 117 14.39 2.84 25.44
N PRO A 118 14.19 1.52 25.42
CA PRO A 118 13.03 0.90 24.82
C PRO A 118 11.73 1.43 25.43
N LYS A 119 10.73 1.70 24.60
CA LYS A 119 9.41 2.13 25.03
C LYS A 119 8.44 0.97 24.97
N ILE A 120 7.72 0.72 26.07
CA ILE A 120 6.64 -0.27 26.11
C ILE A 120 5.32 0.43 25.79
N ILE A 121 4.58 -0.10 24.82
CA ILE A 121 3.31 0.46 24.36
C ILE A 121 2.22 -0.60 24.53
N SER A 122 1.12 -0.23 25.17
CA SER A 122 -0.05 -1.11 25.31
C SER A 122 -0.76 -1.31 23.97
N ASN A 123 -1.26 -2.52 23.70
CA ASN A 123 -2.07 -2.84 22.54
C ASN A 123 -3.27 -1.90 22.36
N LYS A 124 -3.86 -1.42 23.45
CA LYS A 124 -5.00 -0.50 23.42
C LYS A 124 -4.64 0.87 22.84
N LEU A 125 -3.37 1.26 22.87
CA LEU A 125 -2.88 2.53 22.34
C LEU A 125 -2.29 2.40 20.95
N LEU A 126 -2.31 1.21 20.36
CA LEU A 126 -1.84 0.99 19.00
C LEU A 126 -2.98 0.94 18.00
N TRP A 127 -2.68 1.51 16.85
CA TRP A 127 -3.50 1.40 15.65
C TRP A 127 -2.61 0.90 14.51
N THR A 128 -2.93 -0.29 14.01
CA THR A 128 -2.14 -0.98 12.98
C THR A 128 -3.01 -1.19 11.75
N ILE A 129 -2.46 -0.90 10.59
CA ILE A 129 -3.08 -1.14 9.29
C ILE A 129 -2.18 -2.08 8.50
N SER A 130 -2.67 -3.25 8.18
CA SER A 130 -2.00 -4.22 7.31
C SER A 130 -2.70 -4.35 5.96
N VAL A 131 -2.08 -5.05 5.04
CA VAL A 131 -2.72 -5.40 3.77
C VAL A 131 -3.93 -6.31 4.04
N PRO A 132 -5.08 -6.10 3.36
CA PRO A 132 -6.24 -6.98 3.49
C PRO A 132 -5.90 -8.42 3.09
N LYS A 133 -6.34 -9.40 3.89
CA LYS A 133 -6.08 -10.83 3.65
C LYS A 133 -6.52 -11.34 2.27
N ILE A 134 -7.52 -10.70 1.68
CA ILE A 134 -7.99 -11.05 0.32
C ILE A 134 -6.91 -10.82 -0.75
N LEU A 135 -5.93 -9.94 -0.49
CA LEU A 135 -4.79 -9.68 -1.35
C LEU A 135 -3.57 -10.54 -1.03
N GLU A 136 -3.63 -11.35 0.02
CA GLU A 136 -2.55 -12.21 0.51
C GLU A 136 -2.86 -13.70 0.33
N LYS A 137 -3.38 -14.10 -0.83
CA LYS A 137 -3.83 -15.49 -1.05
C LYS A 137 -2.71 -16.51 -0.96
N ASN A 138 -1.61 -16.29 -1.69
CA ASN A 138 -0.50 -17.24 -1.79
C ASN A 138 0.68 -16.83 -0.91
N TYR A 139 0.92 -15.52 -0.80
CA TYR A 139 2.04 -14.96 -0.06
C TYR A 139 1.58 -13.75 0.75
N SER A 140 2.09 -13.61 1.97
CA SER A 140 1.91 -12.36 2.70
C SER A 140 2.62 -11.22 1.98
N PHE A 141 2.05 -10.03 2.03
CA PHE A 141 2.65 -8.86 1.39
C PHE A 141 4.06 -8.59 1.93
N LYS A 142 4.28 -8.80 3.22
CA LYS A 142 5.60 -8.71 3.85
C LYS A 142 6.60 -9.70 3.24
N THR A 143 6.18 -10.94 2.94
CA THR A 143 7.01 -11.93 2.24
C THR A 143 7.34 -11.46 0.84
N ILE A 144 6.37 -10.91 0.11
CA ILE A 144 6.58 -10.35 -1.24
C ILE A 144 7.65 -9.25 -1.19
N LEU A 145 7.52 -8.30 -0.25
CA LEU A 145 8.49 -7.20 -0.10
C LEU A 145 9.90 -7.71 0.19
N LEU A 146 10.04 -8.62 1.16
CA LEU A 146 11.35 -9.17 1.55
C LEU A 146 12.03 -9.88 0.38
N GLN A 147 11.28 -10.59 -0.43
CA GLN A 147 11.83 -11.31 -1.57
C GLN A 147 12.16 -10.39 -2.75
N ILE A 148 11.33 -9.38 -3.03
CA ILE A 148 11.64 -8.36 -4.03
C ILE A 148 12.90 -7.58 -3.63
N ASP A 149 13.05 -7.23 -2.35
CA ASP A 149 14.24 -6.54 -1.83
C ASP A 149 15.51 -7.37 -2.01
N GLN A 150 15.43 -8.69 -1.83
CA GLN A 150 16.56 -9.58 -2.09
C GLN A 150 17.01 -9.59 -3.56
N PHE A 151 16.08 -9.39 -4.50
CA PHE A 151 16.42 -9.28 -5.92
C PHE A 151 16.97 -7.91 -6.30
N ASP A 152 16.48 -6.83 -5.69
CA ASP A 152 16.95 -5.47 -5.97
C ASP A 152 18.34 -5.20 -5.41
N SER A 153 18.67 -5.78 -4.26
CA SER A 153 19.91 -5.45 -3.56
C SER A 153 21.14 -6.24 -4.01
N PHE A 154 20.99 -7.50 -4.43
CA PHE A 154 22.10 -8.34 -4.92
C PHE A 154 21.62 -9.66 -5.52
N MET A 155 22.49 -10.27 -6.30
CA MET A 155 22.38 -11.64 -6.76
C MET A 155 21.93 -12.57 -5.62
N PRO A 156 20.89 -13.41 -5.79
CA PRO A 156 20.45 -14.37 -4.78
C PRO A 156 21.62 -15.18 -4.22
N LYS A 157 21.62 -15.44 -2.92
CA LYS A 157 22.71 -16.22 -2.26
C LYS A 157 23.00 -17.54 -2.96
N ALA A 158 21.97 -18.22 -3.50
CA ALA A 158 22.11 -19.42 -4.28
C ALA A 158 22.96 -19.22 -5.55
N MET A 159 22.74 -18.11 -6.28
CA MET A 159 23.56 -17.79 -7.46
C MET A 159 24.99 -17.35 -7.10
N LYS A 160 25.18 -16.67 -5.96
CA LYS A 160 26.53 -16.36 -5.46
C LYS A 160 27.32 -17.64 -5.21
N ASN A 161 26.72 -18.65 -4.60
CA ASN A 161 27.38 -19.92 -4.31
C ASN A 161 27.76 -20.66 -5.61
N ASP A 162 26.95 -20.61 -6.64
CA ASP A 162 27.24 -21.23 -7.92
C ASP A 162 28.37 -20.51 -8.69
N LEU A 163 28.44 -19.18 -8.58
CA LEU A 163 29.52 -18.38 -9.16
C LEU A 163 30.87 -18.59 -8.47
N TYR A 164 30.89 -18.79 -7.15
CA TYR A 164 32.10 -19.00 -6.38
C TYR A 164 32.60 -20.45 -6.41
N LYS A 165 31.72 -21.43 -6.66
CA LYS A 165 32.08 -22.84 -6.73
C LYS A 165 32.73 -23.23 -8.04
N ASN A 166 32.41 -22.54 -9.11
CA ASN A 166 33.02 -22.80 -10.42
C ASN A 166 34.20 -21.85 -10.64
N ASN A 167 35.41 -22.29 -10.25
CA ASN A 167 36.67 -21.62 -10.58
C ASN A 167 36.96 -21.57 -12.08
N ASN A 168 36.09 -22.13 -12.91
CA ASN A 168 36.15 -22.01 -14.35
C ASN A 168 35.25 -20.84 -14.77
N THR A 169 35.84 -19.85 -15.40
CA THR A 169 35.35 -18.73 -16.17
C THR A 169 34.05 -18.97 -16.96
N SER A 170 33.02 -19.52 -16.35
CA SER A 170 31.70 -19.54 -16.96
C SER A 170 31.13 -18.15 -16.91
N SER A 171 31.02 -17.53 -18.04
CA SER A 171 30.36 -16.25 -18.23
C SER A 171 29.00 -16.26 -17.51
N TYR A 172 28.81 -15.31 -16.61
CA TYR A 172 27.53 -15.06 -15.96
C TYR A 172 26.43 -14.91 -17.00
N ASP A 173 25.45 -15.82 -16.96
CA ASP A 173 24.34 -15.80 -17.90
C ASP A 173 23.25 -14.86 -17.38
N TYR A 174 23.40 -13.56 -17.72
CA TYR A 174 22.46 -12.52 -17.36
C TYR A 174 21.03 -12.83 -17.86
N LYS A 175 20.89 -13.48 -19.00
CA LYS A 175 19.57 -13.83 -19.55
C LYS A 175 18.83 -14.82 -18.64
N LYS A 176 19.52 -15.87 -18.19
CA LYS A 176 18.94 -16.84 -17.23
C LYS A 176 18.59 -16.20 -15.89
N TYR A 177 19.40 -15.25 -15.43
CA TYR A 177 19.10 -14.49 -14.22
C TYR A 177 17.84 -13.65 -14.41
N ASP A 178 17.76 -12.88 -15.48
CA ASP A 178 16.63 -12.03 -15.79
C ASP A 178 15.33 -12.84 -15.96
N GLU A 179 15.38 -13.96 -16.67
CA GLU A 179 14.26 -14.89 -16.81
C GLU A 179 13.78 -15.43 -15.44
N LYS A 180 14.70 -15.84 -14.57
CA LYS A 180 14.36 -16.32 -13.22
C LYS A 180 13.77 -15.22 -12.34
N CYS A 181 14.35 -14.02 -12.37
CA CYS A 181 13.81 -12.85 -11.67
C CYS A 181 12.39 -12.51 -12.16
N PHE A 182 12.20 -12.54 -13.48
CA PHE A 182 10.90 -12.30 -14.09
C PHE A 182 9.84 -13.29 -13.63
N ILE A 183 10.12 -14.59 -13.73
CA ILE A 183 9.20 -15.66 -13.30
C ILE A 183 8.85 -15.49 -11.83
N PHE A 184 9.87 -15.28 -10.99
CA PHE A 184 9.71 -15.17 -9.55
C PHE A 184 8.88 -13.94 -9.14
N VAL A 185 9.19 -12.75 -9.66
CA VAL A 185 8.43 -11.53 -9.39
C VAL A 185 7.00 -11.65 -9.93
N ASN A 186 6.81 -12.30 -11.08
CA ASN A 186 5.47 -12.54 -11.62
C ASN A 186 4.64 -13.46 -10.70
N ASP A 187 5.23 -14.53 -10.17
CA ASP A 187 4.53 -15.43 -9.24
C ASP A 187 4.13 -14.72 -7.95
N LEU A 188 5.02 -13.91 -7.39
CA LEU A 188 4.76 -13.15 -6.17
C LEU A 188 3.68 -12.09 -6.34
N THR A 189 3.64 -11.42 -7.49
CA THR A 189 2.71 -10.30 -7.75
C THR A 189 1.47 -10.72 -8.53
N ARG A 190 1.35 -12.01 -8.86
CA ARG A 190 0.26 -12.59 -9.65
C ARG A 190 -1.11 -12.33 -9.04
N ASP A 191 -1.23 -12.43 -7.73
CA ASP A 191 -2.49 -12.22 -7.03
C ASP A 191 -2.96 -10.78 -7.10
N TRP A 192 -2.02 -9.85 -7.21
CA TRP A 192 -2.31 -8.43 -7.40
C TRP A 192 -2.67 -8.07 -8.85
N GLY A 193 -2.33 -8.92 -9.82
CA GLY A 193 -2.53 -8.65 -11.25
C GLY A 193 -1.50 -7.68 -11.85
N TRP A 194 -0.37 -7.42 -11.17
CA TRP A 194 0.64 -6.51 -11.69
C TRP A 194 1.32 -7.08 -12.95
N ASP A 195 1.50 -6.26 -13.99
CA ASP A 195 1.99 -6.63 -15.32
C ASP A 195 3.49 -6.36 -15.53
N GLN A 196 4.18 -5.86 -14.49
CA GLN A 196 5.61 -5.51 -14.50
C GLN A 196 5.97 -4.39 -15.49
N ARG A 197 5.01 -3.59 -15.95
CA ARG A 197 5.17 -2.58 -17.02
C ARG A 197 5.74 -3.17 -18.32
N GLN A 198 5.63 -4.46 -18.51
CA GLN A 198 6.12 -5.08 -19.74
C GLN A 198 5.06 -5.00 -20.82
N TRP A 199 5.29 -4.14 -21.77
CA TRP A 199 4.71 -4.25 -23.12
C TRP A 199 5.46 -5.37 -23.82
N THR A 200 5.11 -6.60 -23.53
CA THR A 200 5.67 -7.71 -24.26
C THR A 200 4.96 -7.79 -25.60
N SER A 201 5.62 -7.30 -26.64
CA SER A 201 5.36 -7.68 -28.02
C SER A 201 5.61 -9.19 -28.26
N ASN A 202 5.83 -9.95 -27.20
CA ASN A 202 5.97 -11.38 -27.24
C ASN A 202 4.62 -12.00 -27.60
N SER A 203 4.59 -12.72 -28.71
CA SER A 203 3.49 -13.53 -29.23
C SER A 203 2.84 -14.51 -28.22
N LYS A 204 3.37 -14.60 -27.00
CA LYS A 204 2.89 -15.48 -25.91
C LYS A 204 1.86 -14.86 -24.99
N THR A 205 1.73 -13.53 -24.96
CA THR A 205 0.71 -12.83 -24.13
C THR A 205 -0.37 -12.27 -25.02
N THR A 206 -1.59 -12.76 -24.85
CA THR A 206 -2.74 -12.24 -25.57
C THR A 206 -3.13 -10.87 -25.01
N GLU A 207 -3.72 -10.02 -25.83
CA GLU A 207 -4.29 -8.74 -25.45
C GLU A 207 -5.29 -8.92 -24.29
N PHE A 208 -6.11 -9.97 -24.34
CA PHE A 208 -7.00 -10.38 -23.25
C PHE A 208 -6.26 -10.48 -21.91
N TYR A 209 -5.12 -11.16 -21.87
CA TYR A 209 -4.39 -11.36 -20.62
C TYR A 209 -3.80 -10.07 -20.07
N ASN A 210 -3.34 -9.18 -20.95
CA ASN A 210 -2.82 -7.88 -20.54
C ASN A 210 -3.92 -7.00 -19.93
N ILE A 211 -5.09 -6.94 -20.55
CA ILE A 211 -6.26 -6.22 -20.06
C ILE A 211 -6.74 -6.83 -18.74
N TYR A 212 -6.83 -8.16 -18.67
CA TYR A 212 -7.17 -8.87 -17.43
C TYR A 212 -6.26 -8.45 -16.27
N LYS A 213 -4.94 -8.45 -16.47
CA LYS A 213 -3.99 -8.02 -15.45
C LYS A 213 -4.17 -6.57 -15.04
N GLN A 214 -4.40 -5.69 -15.99
CA GLN A 214 -4.62 -4.27 -15.69
C GLN A 214 -5.88 -4.04 -14.84
N ILE A 215 -7.00 -4.66 -15.19
CA ILE A 215 -8.24 -4.55 -14.39
C ILE A 215 -8.02 -5.15 -13.01
N LYS A 216 -7.39 -6.34 -12.94
CA LYS A 216 -7.13 -7.03 -11.69
C LYS A 216 -6.23 -6.21 -10.77
N PHE A 217 -5.20 -5.55 -11.31
CA PHE A 217 -4.32 -4.68 -10.52
C PHE A 217 -5.05 -3.46 -9.97
N ARG A 218 -5.86 -2.80 -10.79
CA ARG A 218 -6.69 -1.67 -10.32
C ARG A 218 -7.73 -2.10 -9.29
N TYR A 219 -8.30 -3.29 -9.45
CA TYR A 219 -9.19 -3.90 -8.45
C TYR A 219 -8.46 -4.12 -7.13
N SER A 220 -7.25 -4.68 -7.15
CA SER A 220 -6.45 -4.89 -5.95
C SER A 220 -6.10 -3.58 -5.24
N ILE A 221 -5.78 -2.53 -6.00
CA ILE A 221 -5.52 -1.19 -5.45
C ILE A 221 -6.78 -0.58 -4.85
N SER A 222 -7.97 -0.77 -5.47
CA SER A 222 -9.23 -0.28 -4.90
C SER A 222 -9.57 -0.95 -3.58
N ILE A 223 -9.32 -2.26 -3.44
CA ILE A 223 -9.46 -2.99 -2.18
C ILE A 223 -8.57 -2.39 -1.09
N LEU A 224 -7.28 -2.16 -1.40
CA LEU A 224 -6.35 -1.54 -0.44
C LEU A 224 -6.81 -0.14 -0.02
N ARG A 225 -7.23 0.68 -0.97
CA ARG A 225 -7.71 2.04 -0.73
C ARG A 225 -8.94 2.06 0.18
N GLU A 226 -9.95 1.25 -0.14
CA GLU A 226 -11.17 1.19 0.66
C GLU A 226 -10.93 0.60 2.05
N HIS A 227 -10.00 -0.35 2.18
CA HIS A 227 -9.57 -0.86 3.47
C HIS A 227 -8.93 0.23 4.34
N ILE A 228 -8.07 1.08 3.78
CA ILE A 228 -7.47 2.19 4.52
C ILE A 228 -8.55 3.18 5.00
N ILE A 229 -9.53 3.49 4.15
CA ILE A 229 -10.65 4.36 4.55
C ILE A 229 -11.47 3.72 5.66
N PHE A 230 -11.74 2.43 5.56
CA PHE A 230 -12.43 1.68 6.61
C PHE A 230 -11.66 1.75 7.95
N GLU A 231 -10.33 1.56 7.92
CA GLU A 231 -9.50 1.64 9.12
C GLU A 231 -9.42 3.07 9.70
N LEU A 232 -9.42 4.11 8.87
CA LEU A 232 -9.53 5.49 9.33
C LEU A 232 -10.89 5.76 10.02
N ASN A 233 -11.97 5.24 9.47
CA ASN A 233 -13.29 5.35 10.08
C ASN A 233 -13.39 4.56 11.39
N ASN A 234 -12.78 3.37 11.45
CA ASN A 234 -12.67 2.58 12.69
C ASN A 234 -11.86 3.31 13.76
N LEU A 235 -10.81 4.04 13.37
CA LEU A 235 -10.04 4.86 14.30
C LEU A 235 -10.93 5.92 14.95
N PHE A 236 -11.73 6.67 14.18
CA PHE A 236 -12.65 7.65 14.74
C PHE A 236 -13.66 7.01 15.69
N PHE A 237 -14.23 5.87 15.30
CA PHE A 237 -15.13 5.11 16.17
C PHE A 237 -14.47 4.71 17.51
N ARG A 238 -13.21 4.20 17.46
CA ARG A 238 -12.43 3.86 18.67
C ARG A 238 -12.16 5.06 19.57
N LEU A 239 -12.05 6.26 19.00
CA LEU A 239 -11.85 7.52 19.72
C LEU A 239 -13.16 8.11 20.25
N GLY A 240 -14.31 7.50 19.96
CA GLY A 240 -15.63 8.01 20.34
C GLY A 240 -16.09 9.20 19.48
N ILE A 241 -15.48 9.42 18.32
CA ILE A 241 -15.76 10.52 17.41
C ILE A 241 -16.76 10.04 16.35
N ASN A 242 -17.89 10.74 16.22
CA ASN A 242 -18.87 10.43 15.18
C ASN A 242 -18.50 11.14 13.87
N ALA A 243 -17.59 10.52 13.12
CA ALA A 243 -17.13 11.04 11.83
C ALA A 243 -16.97 9.92 10.82
N LYS A 244 -17.13 10.25 9.54
CA LYS A 244 -16.97 9.32 8.43
C LYS A 244 -16.26 9.97 7.26
N ILE A 245 -15.19 9.34 6.78
CA ILE A 245 -14.50 9.69 5.55
C ILE A 245 -15.08 8.86 4.40
N LYS A 246 -15.34 9.52 3.27
CA LYS A 246 -15.72 8.90 2.00
C LYS A 246 -14.84 9.46 0.89
N LEU A 247 -14.63 8.68 -0.17
CA LEU A 247 -14.06 9.18 -1.42
C LEU A 247 -15.16 9.30 -2.47
N GLU A 248 -15.12 10.40 -3.19
CA GLU A 248 -15.98 10.68 -4.35
C GLU A 248 -15.14 10.73 -5.63
N ASN A 249 -15.77 10.54 -6.76
CA ASN A 249 -15.16 10.54 -8.10
C ASN A 249 -14.04 9.49 -8.23
N VAL A 250 -14.28 8.31 -7.67
CA VAL A 250 -13.34 7.21 -7.72
C VAL A 250 -14.08 5.89 -7.95
N ILE A 251 -13.56 5.08 -8.85
CA ILE A 251 -14.13 3.75 -9.13
C ILE A 251 -13.92 2.87 -7.89
N THR A 252 -14.99 2.27 -7.41
CA THR A 252 -15.01 1.40 -6.23
C THR A 252 -14.52 -0.01 -6.53
N GLN A 253 -14.18 -0.76 -5.47
CA GLN A 253 -13.83 -2.18 -5.61
C GLN A 253 -14.97 -3.00 -6.22
N ASN A 254 -16.24 -2.67 -5.92
CA ASN A 254 -17.38 -3.41 -6.46
C ASN A 254 -17.55 -3.19 -7.96
N GLU A 255 -17.34 -1.96 -8.44
CA GLU A 255 -17.38 -1.64 -9.88
C GLU A 255 -16.24 -2.35 -10.63
N TYR A 256 -15.02 -2.35 -10.09
CA TYR A 256 -13.92 -3.11 -10.68
C TYR A 256 -14.18 -4.61 -10.68
N LYS A 257 -14.75 -5.16 -9.60
CA LYS A 257 -15.11 -6.58 -9.50
C LYS A 257 -16.13 -6.96 -10.57
N GLU A 258 -17.20 -6.18 -10.70
CA GLU A 258 -18.24 -6.41 -11.70
C GLU A 258 -17.67 -6.36 -13.12
N LYS A 259 -16.86 -5.35 -13.43
CA LYS A 259 -16.22 -5.24 -14.74
C LYS A 259 -15.28 -6.41 -15.03
N LEU A 260 -14.50 -6.85 -14.03
CA LEU A 260 -13.62 -8.00 -14.17
C LEU A 260 -14.40 -9.29 -14.43
N GLU A 261 -15.49 -9.54 -13.68
CA GLU A 261 -16.34 -10.70 -13.87
C GLU A 261 -17.02 -10.72 -15.25
N ASN A 262 -17.56 -9.58 -15.67
CA ASN A 262 -18.22 -9.45 -16.99
C ASN A 262 -17.21 -9.61 -18.14
N PHE A 263 -15.99 -9.10 -17.96
CA PHE A 263 -14.91 -9.30 -18.93
C PHE A 263 -14.52 -10.79 -19.06
N LEU A 264 -14.38 -11.50 -17.94
CA LEU A 264 -14.06 -12.93 -17.94
C LEU A 264 -15.17 -13.79 -18.56
N LYS A 265 -16.43 -13.35 -18.49
CA LYS A 265 -17.58 -14.00 -19.13
C LYS A 265 -17.75 -13.62 -20.61
N GLY A 266 -16.92 -12.72 -21.13
CA GLY A 266 -17.04 -12.22 -22.52
C GLY A 266 -18.27 -11.32 -22.73
N GLN A 267 -18.82 -10.73 -21.69
CA GLN A 267 -20.01 -9.87 -21.73
C GLN A 267 -19.70 -8.40 -22.01
N ILE A 268 -18.42 -8.04 -22.00
CA ILE A 268 -17.93 -6.67 -22.25
C ILE A 268 -16.85 -6.74 -23.32
N THR A 269 -16.87 -5.79 -24.25
CA THR A 269 -15.88 -5.66 -25.31
C THR A 269 -14.55 -5.07 -24.82
N TYR A 270 -13.47 -5.25 -25.59
CA TYR A 270 -12.17 -4.63 -25.29
C TYR A 270 -12.25 -3.11 -25.24
N ASP A 271 -12.97 -2.49 -26.18
CA ASP A 271 -13.11 -1.03 -26.24
C ASP A 271 -13.82 -0.45 -25.01
N GLU A 272 -14.84 -1.14 -24.52
CA GLU A 272 -15.55 -0.73 -23.29
C GLU A 272 -14.65 -0.81 -22.06
N ILE A 273 -13.81 -1.84 -21.99
CA ILE A 273 -12.85 -1.98 -20.89
C ILE A 273 -11.74 -0.93 -20.97
N ILE A 274 -11.20 -0.68 -22.16
CA ILE A 274 -10.17 0.36 -22.32
C ILE A 274 -10.73 1.72 -21.90
N LYS A 275 -11.94 2.08 -22.34
CA LYS A 275 -12.61 3.32 -21.91
C LYS A 275 -12.87 3.39 -20.39
N PHE A 276 -13.10 2.24 -19.75
CA PHE A 276 -13.26 2.18 -18.31
C PHE A 276 -11.93 2.33 -17.55
N LEU A 277 -10.83 1.87 -18.14
CA LEU A 277 -9.49 1.93 -17.50
C LEU A 277 -8.81 3.29 -17.68
N TYR A 278 -9.10 3.99 -18.74
CA TYR A 278 -8.47 5.27 -19.12
C TYR A 278 -9.50 6.40 -19.26
#